data_bd0d0e8a25b0348edc5b0ffad4ca5dc3
#
_entry.id   bd0d0e8a25b0348edc5b0ffad4ca5dc3
#
_cell.length_a   1.000
_cell.length_b   1.000
_cell.length_c   1.000
_cell.angle_alpha   90.00
_cell.angle_beta   90.00
_cell.angle_gamma   90.00
#
_symmetry.space_group_name_H-M   'P 1'
#
loop_
_entity.id
_entity.type
_entity.pdbx_description
1 polymer ?
#
loop_
_entity_poly.entity_id
_entity_poly.type
_entity_poly.pdbx_seq_one_letter_code
_entity_poly.pdbx_strand_id
1 'polypeptide(L)'
;EILRCLVGSEMCIRDRFEGAWDVDGKGPSVPDMCTNGSHTSPRWVTATTLPDKLYPSHEAIDFYHHYEEDIALFAEMGFKTFRTSINWTRIFPTGMETEPNEKGLEFYDKVFDCCKKHGIEPLVTISHYELPYALVEKYNGWIGREVIDCYLTYCKTIFERYKDKVKYWLTFNEINMGTLPHGNFLAICQIKDYTGPVNEIPDNEELRFQALHHQFVASALAVRYAHEHYPQFKLGDMNLFATCYPLTPDPEDVLACQQREQIVNWFCSDVQVRGAYPSYIRRFFSEHHIQIKMEPGDEEILREGTVDFYTFSYYMSNC
;
A
#
# COMPACT_ATOMS: atom_id res chain seq x y z
N GLU A 1 -21.85 -10.19 2.19
CA GLU A 1 -22.65 -9.11 1.53
C GLU A 1 -21.80 -7.89 1.20
N ILE A 2 -20.88 -7.48 2.06
CA ILE A 2 -19.97 -6.33 1.81
C ILE A 2 -19.09 -6.57 0.58
N LEU A 3 -18.64 -7.78 0.34
CA LEU A 3 -17.82 -8.15 -0.84
C LEU A 3 -18.54 -7.98 -2.19
N ARG A 4 -19.88 -7.93 -2.20
CA ARG A 4 -20.67 -7.71 -3.43
C ARG A 4 -20.84 -6.23 -3.78
N CYS A 5 -20.51 -5.31 -2.87
CA CYS A 5 -20.69 -3.88 -3.05
C CYS A 5 -19.42 -3.15 -3.48
N LEU A 6 -18.29 -3.85 -3.66
CA LEU A 6 -17.01 -3.28 -4.10
C LEU A 6 -16.94 -3.01 -5.62
N VAL A 7 -18.07 -3.15 -6.33
CA VAL A 7 -18.16 -2.78 -7.74
C VAL A 7 -18.24 -1.25 -7.82
N GLY A 8 -17.14 -0.63 -8.24
CA GLY A 8 -17.07 0.81 -8.51
C GLY A 8 -16.16 1.61 -7.56
N SER A 9 -15.47 1.00 -6.61
CA SER A 9 -14.46 1.70 -5.80
C SER A 9 -13.14 1.88 -6.56
N GLU A 10 -13.17 2.06 -7.86
CA GLU A 10 -12.00 2.26 -8.71
C GLU A 10 -11.38 3.64 -8.60
N MET A 11 -11.35 4.19 -7.43
CA MET A 11 -10.43 5.28 -7.13
C MET A 11 -9.05 4.73 -6.74
N CYS A 12 -8.68 3.60 -7.31
CA CYS A 12 -7.33 3.06 -7.30
C CYS A 12 -6.38 3.86 -8.19
N ILE A 13 -6.55 5.16 -8.24
CA ILE A 13 -5.62 6.05 -8.91
C ILE A 13 -4.66 6.55 -7.85
N ARG A 14 -3.72 5.64 -7.46
CA ARG A 14 -2.40 6.00 -6.97
C ARG A 14 -2.34 7.40 -6.34
N ASP A 15 -2.33 7.51 -4.99
CA ASP A 15 -1.80 8.70 -4.28
C ASP A 15 -2.26 10.08 -4.81
N ARG A 16 -3.24 10.17 -5.68
CA ARG A 16 -3.52 11.35 -6.48
C ARG A 16 -4.93 11.85 -6.38
N PHE A 17 -5.68 11.39 -5.40
CA PHE A 17 -7.04 11.91 -5.26
C PHE A 17 -7.11 13.02 -4.21
N GLU A 18 -6.27 12.95 -3.18
CA GLU A 18 -6.39 13.83 -2.03
C GLU A 18 -5.97 15.27 -2.33
N GLY A 19 -4.83 15.49 -2.98
CA GLY A 19 -4.28 16.82 -3.19
C GLY A 19 -3.76 17.47 -1.90
N ALA A 20 -3.71 18.80 -1.86
CA ALA A 20 -3.30 19.58 -0.68
C ALA A 20 -1.99 19.06 -0.04
N TRP A 21 -0.98 18.80 -0.86
CA TRP A 21 0.24 18.06 -0.53
C TRP A 21 1.12 18.73 0.54
N ASP A 22 1.02 20.04 0.74
CA ASP A 22 1.77 20.85 1.70
C ASP A 22 0.86 21.60 2.71
N VAL A 23 -0.43 21.25 2.73
CA VAL A 23 -1.41 21.90 3.60
C VAL A 23 -1.45 21.24 4.97
N ASP A 24 -1.69 22.05 6.01
CA ASP A 24 -1.92 21.61 7.40
C ASP A 24 -0.79 20.76 7.99
N GLY A 25 0.44 21.01 7.55
CA GLY A 25 1.63 20.35 8.10
C GLY A 25 1.90 18.96 7.53
N LYS A 26 1.22 18.58 6.43
CA LYS A 26 1.56 17.35 5.70
C LYS A 26 3.01 17.41 5.21
N GLY A 27 3.75 16.32 5.41
CA GLY A 27 5.09 16.15 4.84
C GLY A 27 5.07 15.57 3.42
N PRO A 28 6.19 15.63 2.69
CA PRO A 28 6.29 15.02 1.36
C PRO A 28 6.28 13.50 1.46
N SER A 29 5.49 12.86 0.61
CA SER A 29 5.54 11.43 0.35
C SER A 29 6.33 11.13 -0.94
N VAL A 30 6.64 9.87 -1.19
CA VAL A 30 7.34 9.46 -2.43
C VAL A 30 6.65 9.95 -3.70
N PRO A 31 5.31 9.84 -3.86
CA PRO A 31 4.61 10.42 -5.00
C PRO A 31 4.77 11.93 -5.17
N ASP A 32 4.90 12.68 -4.07
CA ASP A 32 5.04 14.13 -4.11
C ASP A 32 6.39 14.58 -4.70
N MET A 33 7.35 13.64 -4.76
CA MET A 33 8.67 13.84 -5.38
C MET A 33 8.75 13.28 -6.80
N CYS A 34 7.61 12.95 -7.40
CA CYS A 34 7.55 12.34 -8.73
C CYS A 34 6.73 13.18 -9.71
N THR A 35 7.38 13.66 -10.77
CA THR A 35 6.75 14.48 -11.79
C THR A 35 5.69 13.70 -12.60
N ASN A 36 4.89 14.41 -13.38
CA ASN A 36 4.06 13.79 -14.40
C ASN A 36 4.91 13.11 -15.48
N GLY A 37 4.25 12.24 -16.25
CA GLY A 37 4.78 11.63 -17.46
C GLY A 37 3.75 11.63 -18.58
N SER A 38 4.13 11.12 -19.74
CA SER A 38 3.27 10.92 -20.90
C SER A 38 3.60 9.60 -21.59
N HIS A 39 2.93 9.27 -22.68
CA HIS A 39 3.28 8.09 -23.50
C HIS A 39 4.68 8.15 -24.10
N THR A 40 5.27 9.33 -24.21
CA THR A 40 6.59 9.56 -24.83
C THR A 40 7.64 10.03 -23.86
N SER A 41 7.28 10.34 -22.62
CA SER A 41 8.19 10.85 -21.60
C SER A 41 7.91 10.18 -20.26
N PRO A 42 8.89 9.50 -19.65
CA PRO A 42 8.70 8.88 -18.35
C PRO A 42 8.47 9.91 -17.25
N ARG A 43 7.89 9.48 -16.15
CA ARG A 43 7.89 10.25 -14.90
C ARG A 43 9.32 10.30 -14.35
N TRP A 44 9.64 11.32 -13.58
CA TRP A 44 10.94 11.52 -12.96
C TRP A 44 10.81 11.62 -11.44
N VAL A 45 11.71 10.93 -10.74
CA VAL A 45 11.96 11.17 -9.33
C VAL A 45 12.89 12.38 -9.22
N THR A 46 12.55 13.34 -8.36
CA THR A 46 13.34 14.55 -8.12
C THR A 46 13.73 14.61 -6.65
N ALA A 47 14.92 15.16 -6.34
CA ALA A 47 15.39 15.31 -4.96
C ALA A 47 14.62 16.41 -4.19
N THR A 48 14.08 17.37 -4.93
CA THR A 48 13.26 18.49 -4.40
C THR A 48 12.16 18.78 -5.41
N THR A 49 11.10 19.45 -4.96
CA THR A 49 10.08 19.95 -5.88
C THR A 49 10.64 21.09 -6.72
N LEU A 50 10.40 21.04 -8.03
CA LEU A 50 10.88 22.00 -9.01
C LEU A 50 9.70 22.87 -9.49
N PRO A 51 9.82 24.21 -9.51
CA PRO A 51 8.70 25.12 -9.77
C PRO A 51 8.19 25.10 -11.22
N ASP A 52 9.00 24.56 -12.14
CA ASP A 52 8.66 24.41 -13.57
C ASP A 52 8.13 23.02 -13.93
N LYS A 53 7.93 22.15 -12.95
CA LYS A 53 7.45 20.78 -13.14
C LYS A 53 6.07 20.58 -12.53
N LEU A 54 5.26 19.78 -13.18
CA LEU A 54 3.98 19.34 -12.67
C LEU A 54 4.16 18.04 -11.84
N TYR A 55 3.67 18.06 -10.63
CA TYR A 55 3.59 16.91 -9.72
C TYR A 55 2.12 16.53 -9.55
N PRO A 56 1.65 15.45 -10.15
CA PRO A 56 0.22 15.14 -10.17
C PRO A 56 -0.42 14.92 -8.80
N SER A 57 0.35 14.50 -7.78
CA SER A 57 -0.14 14.32 -6.41
C SER A 57 -0.43 15.63 -5.68
N HIS A 58 0.17 16.76 -6.11
CA HIS A 58 0.05 18.03 -5.41
C HIS A 58 -1.36 18.60 -5.45
N GLU A 59 -2.01 18.52 -6.60
CA GLU A 59 -3.40 18.98 -6.79
C GLU A 59 -4.38 17.80 -6.82
N ALA A 60 -4.04 16.75 -7.60
CA ALA A 60 -4.88 15.58 -7.80
C ALA A 60 -6.29 15.96 -8.26
N ILE A 61 -7.35 15.43 -7.61
CA ILE A 61 -8.73 15.89 -7.76
C ILE A 61 -9.17 16.76 -6.58
N ASP A 62 -8.22 17.12 -5.72
CA ASP A 62 -8.44 17.99 -4.55
C ASP A 62 -9.54 17.49 -3.60
N PHE A 63 -9.57 16.20 -3.37
CA PHE A 63 -10.52 15.59 -2.44
C PHE A 63 -10.41 16.20 -1.03
N TYR A 64 -9.25 16.70 -0.65
CA TYR A 64 -9.04 17.36 0.62
C TYR A 64 -10.03 18.50 0.87
N HIS A 65 -10.34 19.29 -0.16
CA HIS A 65 -11.29 20.40 -0.08
C HIS A 65 -12.71 20.02 -0.52
N HIS A 66 -12.87 18.94 -1.30
CA HIS A 66 -14.15 18.55 -1.94
C HIS A 66 -14.78 17.28 -1.37
N TYR A 67 -14.22 16.66 -0.31
CA TYR A 67 -14.68 15.37 0.23
C TYR A 67 -16.17 15.34 0.58
N GLU A 68 -16.76 16.45 1.05
CA GLU A 68 -18.19 16.50 1.40
C GLU A 68 -19.09 16.34 0.17
N GLU A 69 -18.75 17.03 -0.91
CA GLU A 69 -19.46 16.93 -2.19
C GLU A 69 -19.29 15.55 -2.82
N ASP A 70 -18.05 15.07 -2.89
CA ASP A 70 -17.73 13.77 -3.48
C ASP A 70 -18.43 12.62 -2.76
N ILE A 71 -18.41 12.61 -1.43
CA ILE A 71 -19.08 11.58 -0.63
C ILE A 71 -20.62 11.66 -0.79
N ALA A 72 -21.18 12.86 -0.91
CA ALA A 72 -22.59 13.04 -1.19
C ALA A 72 -22.98 12.48 -2.56
N LEU A 73 -22.16 12.69 -3.59
CA LEU A 73 -22.33 12.10 -4.93
C LEU A 73 -22.24 10.58 -4.91
N PHE A 74 -21.29 10.00 -4.14
CA PHE A 74 -21.22 8.55 -3.95
C PHE A 74 -22.50 7.99 -3.33
N ALA A 75 -23.06 8.69 -2.35
CA ALA A 75 -24.33 8.29 -1.73
C ALA A 75 -25.51 8.37 -2.72
N GLU A 76 -25.57 9.42 -3.55
CA GLU A 76 -26.57 9.56 -4.61
C GLU A 76 -26.46 8.40 -5.64
N MET A 77 -25.24 8.00 -5.99
CA MET A 77 -24.97 6.84 -6.84
C MET A 77 -25.35 5.50 -6.17
N GLY A 78 -25.66 5.50 -4.88
CA GLY A 78 -26.11 4.32 -4.14
C GLY A 78 -24.97 3.50 -3.52
N PHE A 79 -23.75 4.01 -3.46
CA PHE A 79 -22.62 3.32 -2.84
C PHE A 79 -22.86 3.07 -1.35
N LYS A 80 -22.45 1.90 -0.87
CA LYS A 80 -22.56 1.47 0.52
C LYS A 80 -21.21 1.34 1.20
N THR A 81 -20.14 1.32 0.42
CA THR A 81 -18.77 1.24 0.91
C THR A 81 -17.91 2.18 0.09
N PHE A 82 -17.07 2.94 0.77
CA PHE A 82 -16.05 3.79 0.15
C PHE A 82 -14.67 3.30 0.58
N ARG A 83 -13.87 2.86 -0.39
CA ARG A 83 -12.48 2.53 -0.15
C ARG A 83 -11.61 3.77 -0.35
N THR A 84 -10.87 4.13 0.70
CA THR A 84 -9.91 5.23 0.68
C THR A 84 -8.61 4.82 1.38
N SER A 85 -7.60 5.66 1.33
CA SER A 85 -6.38 5.52 2.14
C SER A 85 -6.25 6.69 3.11
N ILE A 86 -5.49 6.49 4.19
CA ILE A 86 -4.97 7.57 5.02
C ILE A 86 -3.55 7.85 4.54
N ASN A 87 -3.25 9.09 4.14
CA ASN A 87 -1.90 9.46 3.75
C ASN A 87 -1.02 9.54 5.00
N TRP A 88 -0.02 8.64 5.09
CA TRP A 88 0.85 8.54 6.25
C TRP A 88 1.51 9.89 6.60
N THR A 89 1.98 10.63 5.59
CA THR A 89 2.67 11.91 5.81
C THR A 89 1.78 13.04 6.30
N ARG A 90 0.46 12.88 6.24
CA ARG A 90 -0.48 13.82 6.84
C ARG A 90 -0.57 13.61 8.35
N ILE A 91 -0.34 12.39 8.82
CA ILE A 91 -0.36 12.03 10.25
C ILE A 91 1.03 12.16 10.88
N PHE A 92 2.06 11.65 10.21
CA PHE A 92 3.46 11.73 10.61
C PHE A 92 4.28 12.23 9.42
N PRO A 93 4.54 13.55 9.35
CA PRO A 93 5.15 14.21 8.18
C PRO A 93 6.47 13.62 7.70
N THR A 94 7.32 13.12 8.61
CA THR A 94 8.56 12.42 8.29
C THR A 94 8.48 10.91 8.54
N GLY A 95 7.40 10.44 9.17
CA GLY A 95 7.23 9.05 9.61
C GLY A 95 7.97 8.69 10.90
N MET A 96 8.68 9.63 11.52
CA MET A 96 9.55 9.40 12.69
C MET A 96 9.22 10.28 13.90
N GLU A 97 8.16 11.05 13.83
CA GLU A 97 7.71 11.88 14.94
C GLU A 97 7.19 11.01 16.09
N THR A 98 7.30 11.52 17.30
CA THR A 98 6.73 10.92 18.51
C THR A 98 5.26 11.29 18.72
N GLU A 99 4.83 12.40 18.16
CA GLU A 99 3.46 12.92 18.25
C GLU A 99 2.87 13.10 16.86
N PRO A 100 1.61 12.73 16.64
CA PRO A 100 0.97 12.88 15.35
C PRO A 100 0.60 14.35 15.05
N ASN A 101 0.46 14.66 13.78
CA ASN A 101 -0.11 15.92 13.32
C ASN A 101 -1.64 15.91 13.52
N GLU A 102 -2.11 16.65 14.51
CA GLU A 102 -3.54 16.68 14.88
C GLU A 102 -4.44 17.18 13.74
N LYS A 103 -4.00 18.13 12.94
CA LYS A 103 -4.77 18.61 11.77
C LYS A 103 -5.00 17.53 10.73
N GLY A 104 -4.02 16.66 10.54
CA GLY A 104 -4.17 15.50 9.67
C GLY A 104 -5.19 14.50 10.22
N LEU A 105 -5.16 14.25 11.53
CA LEU A 105 -6.15 13.40 12.20
C LEU A 105 -7.56 13.99 12.09
N GLU A 106 -7.73 15.29 12.34
CA GLU A 106 -9.03 16.00 12.23
C GLU A 106 -9.61 15.95 10.81
N PHE A 107 -8.76 15.99 9.78
CA PHE A 107 -9.23 15.86 8.40
C PHE A 107 -9.93 14.52 8.16
N TYR A 108 -9.30 13.40 8.53
CA TYR A 108 -9.93 12.08 8.37
C TYR A 108 -11.11 11.86 9.33
N ASP A 109 -11.14 12.49 10.51
CA ASP A 109 -12.34 12.51 11.35
C ASP A 109 -13.55 13.05 10.57
N LYS A 110 -13.36 14.17 9.86
CA LYS A 110 -14.42 14.80 9.04
C LYS A 110 -14.84 13.90 7.88
N VAL A 111 -13.87 13.27 7.20
CA VAL A 111 -14.13 12.34 6.08
C VAL A 111 -14.98 11.15 6.55
N PHE A 112 -14.60 10.51 7.66
CA PHE A 112 -15.32 9.34 8.16
C PHE A 112 -16.68 9.71 8.76
N ASP A 113 -16.82 10.87 9.41
CA ASP A 113 -18.11 11.38 9.88
C ASP A 113 -19.02 11.69 8.70
N CYS A 114 -18.50 12.23 7.59
CA CYS A 114 -19.25 12.43 6.35
C CYS A 114 -19.72 11.10 5.75
N CYS A 115 -18.85 10.08 5.67
CA CYS A 115 -19.26 8.74 5.25
C CYS A 115 -20.40 8.20 6.10
N LYS A 116 -20.27 8.27 7.42
CA LYS A 116 -21.30 7.82 8.37
C LYS A 116 -22.63 8.57 8.19
N LYS A 117 -22.57 9.88 8.00
CA LYS A 117 -23.77 10.73 7.73
C LYS A 117 -24.53 10.25 6.50
N HIS A 118 -23.83 9.78 5.48
CA HIS A 118 -24.40 9.30 4.23
C HIS A 118 -24.67 7.77 4.19
N GLY A 119 -24.42 7.05 5.30
CA GLY A 119 -24.65 5.61 5.38
C GLY A 119 -23.68 4.79 4.52
N ILE A 120 -22.48 5.31 4.33
CA ILE A 120 -21.38 4.68 3.60
C ILE A 120 -20.37 4.15 4.61
N GLU A 121 -20.01 2.87 4.52
CA GLU A 121 -18.99 2.22 5.36
C GLU A 121 -17.60 2.49 4.82
N PRO A 122 -16.65 3.05 5.60
CA PRO A 122 -15.27 3.20 5.17
C PRO A 122 -14.54 1.85 5.13
N LEU A 123 -13.78 1.60 4.06
CA LEU A 123 -12.76 0.57 3.96
C LEU A 123 -11.43 1.28 3.77
N VAL A 124 -10.58 1.26 4.80
CA VAL A 124 -9.39 2.10 4.84
C VAL A 124 -8.12 1.31 4.53
N THR A 125 -7.41 1.73 3.50
CA THR A 125 -6.05 1.25 3.21
C THR A 125 -5.05 2.06 4.05
N ILE A 126 -4.25 1.38 4.87
CA ILE A 126 -3.29 2.00 5.79
C ILE A 126 -2.11 2.58 5.02
N SER A 127 -1.54 1.81 4.08
CA SER A 127 -0.45 2.26 3.22
C SER A 127 -0.78 2.02 1.75
N HIS A 128 -0.85 3.10 0.98
CA HIS A 128 -1.17 3.05 -0.45
C HIS A 128 -0.09 3.75 -1.28
N TYR A 129 1.19 3.33 -1.08
CA TYR A 129 2.39 3.85 -1.74
C TYR A 129 2.83 5.26 -1.30
N GLU A 130 2.17 5.84 -0.29
CA GLU A 130 2.52 7.18 0.24
C GLU A 130 3.55 7.11 1.38
N LEU A 131 4.64 6.38 1.18
CA LEU A 131 5.70 6.33 2.18
C LEU A 131 6.30 7.74 2.39
N PRO A 132 6.48 8.19 3.66
CA PRO A 132 7.19 9.44 3.93
C PRO A 132 8.56 9.49 3.27
N TYR A 133 8.84 10.57 2.52
CA TYR A 133 10.09 10.68 1.76
C TYR A 133 11.32 10.68 2.67
N ALA A 134 11.20 11.21 3.88
CA ALA A 134 12.27 11.16 4.89
C ALA A 134 12.67 9.73 5.29
N LEU A 135 11.76 8.75 5.22
CA LEU A 135 12.10 7.34 5.44
C LEU A 135 12.90 6.75 4.26
N VAL A 136 12.67 7.27 3.06
CA VAL A 136 13.51 6.92 1.90
C VAL A 136 14.92 7.48 2.09
N GLU A 137 15.05 8.75 2.43
CA GLU A 137 16.35 9.41 2.64
C GLU A 137 17.16 8.71 3.73
N LYS A 138 16.51 8.30 4.82
CA LYS A 138 17.18 7.68 5.95
C LYS A 138 17.43 6.19 5.75
N TYR A 139 16.42 5.44 5.34
CA TYR A 139 16.39 3.98 5.39
C TYR A 139 16.30 3.29 4.01
N ASN A 140 16.22 4.07 2.93
CA ASN A 140 15.96 3.56 1.57
C ASN A 140 14.60 2.83 1.47
N GLY A 141 13.55 3.45 2.00
CA GLY A 141 12.23 2.88 2.02
C GLY A 141 12.15 1.62 2.89
N TRP A 142 11.40 0.63 2.43
CA TRP A 142 11.20 -0.63 3.15
C TRP A 142 12.45 -1.53 3.21
N ILE A 143 13.57 -1.15 2.58
CA ILE A 143 14.86 -1.85 2.74
C ILE A 143 15.33 -1.76 4.20
N GLY A 144 15.14 -0.61 4.84
CA GLY A 144 15.43 -0.45 6.27
C GLY A 144 14.36 -1.09 7.14
N ARG A 145 14.76 -2.04 7.98
CA ARG A 145 13.84 -2.74 8.89
C ARG A 145 13.19 -1.81 9.91
N GLU A 146 13.83 -0.71 10.26
CA GLU A 146 13.35 0.30 11.20
C GLU A 146 12.02 0.94 10.75
N VAL A 147 11.70 0.88 9.46
CA VAL A 147 10.41 1.35 8.93
C VAL A 147 9.23 0.54 9.49
N ILE A 148 9.45 -0.70 9.93
CA ILE A 148 8.43 -1.51 10.61
C ILE A 148 7.91 -0.82 11.88
N ASP A 149 8.82 -0.30 12.71
CA ASP A 149 8.44 0.38 13.96
C ASP A 149 7.72 1.70 13.69
N CYS A 150 8.18 2.45 12.67
CA CYS A 150 7.52 3.67 12.22
C CYS A 150 6.08 3.36 11.74
N TYR A 151 5.90 2.31 10.93
CA TYR A 151 4.61 1.87 10.45
C TYR A 151 3.69 1.42 11.60
N LEU A 152 4.20 0.67 12.55
CA LEU A 152 3.41 0.22 13.70
C LEU A 152 2.97 1.39 14.60
N THR A 153 3.82 2.42 14.76
CA THR A 153 3.46 3.64 15.47
C THR A 153 2.31 4.37 14.76
N TYR A 154 2.41 4.49 13.45
CA TYR A 154 1.35 5.05 12.63
C TYR A 154 0.05 4.24 12.73
N CYS A 155 0.10 2.91 12.61
CA CYS A 155 -1.07 2.04 12.75
C CYS A 155 -1.76 2.22 14.11
N LYS A 156 -0.99 2.19 15.21
CA LYS A 156 -1.53 2.37 16.57
C LYS A 156 -2.28 3.71 16.71
N THR A 157 -1.72 4.76 16.15
CA THR A 157 -2.31 6.10 16.21
C THR A 157 -3.65 6.17 15.47
N ILE A 158 -3.70 5.69 14.22
CA ILE A 158 -4.94 5.74 13.43
C ILE A 158 -6.00 4.75 13.96
N PHE A 159 -5.59 3.59 14.48
CA PHE A 159 -6.51 2.63 15.08
C PHE A 159 -7.19 3.21 16.33
N GLU A 160 -6.40 3.82 17.23
CA GLU A 160 -6.97 4.47 18.42
C GLU A 160 -7.88 5.64 18.05
N ARG A 161 -7.45 6.49 17.10
CA ARG A 161 -8.24 7.67 16.70
C ARG A 161 -9.57 7.30 16.07
N TYR A 162 -9.58 6.29 15.19
CA TYR A 162 -10.76 5.99 14.37
C TYR A 162 -11.49 4.70 14.78
N LYS A 163 -11.26 4.17 15.98
CA LYS A 163 -11.83 2.89 16.46
C LYS A 163 -13.34 2.81 16.44
N ASP A 164 -14.02 3.96 16.55
CA ASP A 164 -15.48 4.07 16.54
C ASP A 164 -16.05 4.49 15.17
N LYS A 165 -15.18 4.71 14.18
CA LYS A 165 -15.52 5.22 12.84
C LYS A 165 -15.21 4.25 11.72
N VAL A 166 -14.14 3.47 11.84
CA VAL A 166 -13.65 2.56 10.81
C VAL A 166 -13.57 1.15 11.37
N LYS A 167 -14.17 0.21 10.68
CA LYS A 167 -14.15 -1.21 11.04
C LYS A 167 -13.26 -2.05 10.14
N TYR A 168 -13.15 -1.68 8.86
CA TYR A 168 -12.48 -2.46 7.83
C TYR A 168 -11.19 -1.78 7.38
N TRP A 169 -10.08 -2.52 7.48
CA TRP A 169 -8.74 -2.03 7.19
C TRP A 169 -8.02 -2.93 6.20
N LEU A 170 -7.23 -2.36 5.32
CA LEU A 170 -6.28 -3.07 4.46
C LEU A 170 -4.88 -2.60 4.83
N THR A 171 -3.96 -3.54 5.11
CA THR A 171 -2.62 -3.17 5.61
C THR A 171 -1.79 -2.46 4.55
N PHE A 172 -1.75 -3.02 3.35
CA PHE A 172 -1.05 -2.45 2.20
C PHE A 172 -1.90 -2.54 0.95
N ASN A 173 -1.78 -1.56 0.06
CA ASN A 173 -2.33 -1.66 -1.29
C ASN A 173 -1.43 -2.52 -2.17
N GLU A 174 -2.03 -3.49 -2.88
CA GLU A 174 -1.34 -4.33 -3.88
C GLU A 174 0.08 -4.73 -3.45
N ILE A 175 0.20 -5.30 -2.25
CA ILE A 175 1.49 -5.63 -1.63
C ILE A 175 2.36 -6.49 -2.56
N ASN A 176 1.73 -7.30 -3.42
CA ASN A 176 2.39 -8.15 -4.38
C ASN A 176 3.08 -7.38 -5.54
N MET A 177 2.88 -6.06 -5.66
CA MET A 177 3.73 -5.23 -6.51
C MET A 177 5.20 -5.36 -6.12
N GLY A 178 5.51 -5.64 -4.84
CA GLY A 178 6.85 -5.96 -4.38
C GLY A 178 7.50 -7.20 -5.01
N THR A 179 6.74 -8.08 -5.67
CA THR A 179 7.28 -9.22 -6.41
C THR A 179 7.76 -8.84 -7.83
N LEU A 180 7.38 -7.68 -8.32
CA LEU A 180 7.66 -7.20 -9.68
C LEU A 180 8.77 -6.14 -9.67
N PRO A 181 9.62 -6.04 -10.71
CA PRO A 181 10.68 -5.03 -10.79
C PRO A 181 10.20 -3.59 -10.57
N HIS A 182 9.03 -3.23 -11.12
CA HIS A 182 8.45 -1.89 -10.91
C HIS A 182 7.99 -1.62 -9.46
N GLY A 183 7.90 -2.66 -8.65
CA GLY A 183 7.61 -2.54 -7.22
C GLY A 183 8.74 -1.91 -6.42
N ASN A 184 9.98 -1.88 -6.94
CA ASN A 184 11.11 -1.22 -6.32
C ASN A 184 10.83 0.26 -6.03
N PHE A 185 10.12 0.95 -6.94
CA PHE A 185 9.67 2.33 -6.76
C PHE A 185 8.34 2.43 -6.01
N LEU A 186 7.31 1.71 -6.51
CA LEU A 186 5.94 1.91 -6.02
C LEU A 186 5.73 1.36 -4.60
N ALA A 187 6.03 0.08 -4.39
CA ALA A 187 5.71 -0.61 -3.15
C ALA A 187 6.84 -0.54 -2.12
N ILE A 188 8.09 -0.64 -2.57
CA ILE A 188 9.28 -0.75 -1.72
C ILE A 188 9.93 0.60 -1.46
N CYS A 189 9.79 1.56 -2.40
CA CYS A 189 10.40 2.89 -2.34
C CYS A 189 11.93 2.84 -2.21
N GLN A 190 12.58 1.96 -2.98
CA GLN A 190 14.05 1.80 -3.06
C GLN A 190 14.64 2.85 -3.99
N ILE A 191 14.63 4.11 -3.57
CA ILE A 191 15.02 5.25 -4.40
C ILE A 191 15.92 6.25 -3.68
N LYS A 192 16.58 5.83 -2.59
CA LYS A 192 17.52 6.70 -1.88
C LYS A 192 18.62 7.18 -2.82
N ASP A 193 18.91 8.49 -2.78
CA ASP A 193 19.91 9.15 -3.60
C ASP A 193 19.68 9.02 -5.13
N TYR A 194 18.48 8.57 -5.55
CA TYR A 194 18.12 8.45 -6.95
C TYR A 194 17.38 9.69 -7.43
N THR A 195 17.79 10.22 -8.57
CA THR A 195 17.08 11.22 -9.35
C THR A 195 17.12 10.81 -10.82
N GLY A 196 15.97 10.78 -11.47
CA GLY A 196 15.91 10.32 -12.87
C GLY A 196 14.57 9.71 -13.25
N PRO A 197 14.51 9.12 -14.45
CA PRO A 197 13.31 8.49 -14.96
C PRO A 197 12.92 7.26 -14.11
N VAL A 198 11.62 7.12 -13.81
CA VAL A 198 11.11 6.00 -12.98
C VAL A 198 11.39 4.63 -13.61
N ASN A 199 11.39 4.54 -14.94
CA ASN A 199 11.65 3.30 -15.66
C ASN A 199 13.15 2.92 -15.74
N GLU A 200 14.04 3.77 -15.23
CA GLU A 200 15.49 3.53 -15.18
C GLU A 200 15.99 3.29 -13.74
N ILE A 201 15.09 3.24 -12.76
CA ILE A 201 15.45 2.93 -11.37
C ILE A 201 16.09 1.53 -11.33
N PRO A 202 17.31 1.40 -10.82
CA PRO A 202 17.94 0.10 -10.68
C PRO A 202 17.12 -0.86 -9.82
N ASP A 203 16.87 -2.06 -10.29
CA ASP A 203 16.22 -3.12 -9.51
C ASP A 203 17.29 -4.05 -8.90
N ASN A 204 17.11 -4.34 -7.62
CA ASN A 204 17.81 -5.40 -6.93
C ASN A 204 16.78 -6.36 -6.36
N GLU A 205 16.62 -7.49 -7.02
CA GLU A 205 15.57 -8.46 -6.69
C GLU A 205 15.68 -8.99 -5.26
N GLU A 206 16.88 -9.29 -4.78
CA GLU A 206 17.10 -9.77 -3.41
C GLU A 206 16.68 -8.72 -2.38
N LEU A 207 17.12 -7.46 -2.54
CA LEU A 207 16.73 -6.37 -1.65
C LEU A 207 15.21 -6.09 -1.72
N ARG A 208 14.62 -6.21 -2.90
CA ARG A 208 13.18 -6.01 -3.10
C ARG A 208 12.37 -7.07 -2.36
N PHE A 209 12.75 -8.34 -2.42
CA PHE A 209 12.10 -9.41 -1.64
C PHE A 209 12.41 -9.30 -0.14
N GLN A 210 13.59 -8.83 0.25
CA GLN A 210 13.88 -8.53 1.67
C GLN A 210 12.98 -7.42 2.20
N ALA A 211 12.77 -6.35 1.45
CA ALA A 211 11.86 -5.27 1.82
C ALA A 211 10.40 -5.73 1.87
N LEU A 212 10.00 -6.59 0.95
CA LEU A 212 8.67 -7.23 0.97
C LEU A 212 8.48 -8.08 2.23
N HIS A 213 9.55 -8.78 2.69
CA HIS A 213 9.53 -9.47 3.99
C HIS A 213 9.28 -8.49 5.15
N HIS A 214 9.89 -7.32 5.14
CA HIS A 214 9.65 -6.29 6.16
C HIS A 214 8.20 -5.79 6.12
N GLN A 215 7.59 -5.67 4.95
CA GLN A 215 6.16 -5.34 4.83
C GLN A 215 5.27 -6.46 5.37
N PHE A 216 5.60 -7.73 5.16
CA PHE A 216 4.86 -8.84 5.77
C PHE A 216 4.91 -8.79 7.29
N VAL A 217 6.09 -8.57 7.86
CA VAL A 217 6.26 -8.44 9.32
C VAL A 217 5.48 -7.22 9.84
N ALA A 218 5.54 -6.07 9.16
CA ALA A 218 4.80 -4.86 9.52
C ALA A 218 3.28 -5.09 9.47
N SER A 219 2.78 -5.76 8.41
CA SER A 219 1.38 -6.14 8.29
C SER A 219 0.94 -7.05 9.44
N ALA A 220 1.69 -8.11 9.70
CA ALA A 220 1.37 -9.08 10.75
C ALA A 220 1.37 -8.45 12.15
N LEU A 221 2.31 -7.55 12.45
CA LEU A 221 2.34 -6.80 13.71
C LEU A 221 1.12 -5.88 13.86
N ALA A 222 0.73 -5.19 12.79
CA ALA A 222 -0.46 -4.34 12.80
C ALA A 222 -1.74 -5.15 13.00
N VAL A 223 -1.87 -6.31 12.34
CA VAL A 223 -3.01 -7.22 12.49
C VAL A 223 -3.08 -7.77 13.91
N ARG A 224 -1.97 -8.28 14.45
CA ARG A 224 -1.90 -8.79 15.80
C ARG A 224 -2.29 -7.73 16.83
N TYR A 225 -1.72 -6.52 16.72
CA TYR A 225 -2.07 -5.41 17.61
C TYR A 225 -3.55 -5.05 17.53
N ALA A 226 -4.12 -5.01 16.32
CA ALA A 226 -5.53 -4.70 16.12
C ALA A 226 -6.43 -5.78 16.76
N HIS A 227 -6.14 -7.06 16.56
CA HIS A 227 -6.93 -8.16 17.16
C HIS A 227 -6.88 -8.15 18.69
N GLU A 228 -5.73 -7.79 19.29
CA GLU A 228 -5.57 -7.69 20.73
C GLU A 228 -6.35 -6.53 21.37
N HIS A 229 -6.42 -5.37 20.68
CA HIS A 229 -6.93 -4.14 21.27
C HIS A 229 -8.31 -3.72 20.73
N TYR A 230 -8.65 -4.13 19.50
CA TYR A 230 -9.87 -3.73 18.79
C TYR A 230 -10.57 -4.94 18.15
N PRO A 231 -11.24 -5.81 18.92
CA PRO A 231 -11.81 -7.06 18.42
C PRO A 231 -12.93 -6.87 17.37
N GLN A 232 -13.45 -5.63 17.25
CA GLN A 232 -14.43 -5.27 16.23
C GLN A 232 -13.77 -5.03 14.85
N PHE A 233 -12.46 -4.83 14.79
CA PHE A 233 -11.76 -4.58 13.52
C PHE A 233 -11.68 -5.83 12.66
N LYS A 234 -11.67 -5.60 11.36
CA LYS A 234 -11.41 -6.60 10.34
C LYS A 234 -10.29 -6.09 9.45
N LEU A 235 -9.20 -6.82 9.44
CA LEU A 235 -8.03 -6.48 8.64
C LEU A 235 -7.90 -7.45 7.47
N GLY A 236 -7.65 -6.89 6.28
CA GLY A 236 -7.49 -7.64 5.05
C GLY A 236 -6.14 -7.41 4.39
N ASP A 237 -5.80 -8.34 3.51
CA ASP A 237 -4.78 -8.11 2.50
C ASP A 237 -5.41 -7.54 1.23
N MET A 238 -4.56 -6.96 0.38
CA MET A 238 -4.98 -6.43 -0.90
C MET A 238 -3.89 -6.67 -1.94
N ASN A 239 -4.24 -7.40 -2.98
CA ASN A 239 -3.33 -7.79 -4.05
C ASN A 239 -3.79 -7.27 -5.42
N LEU A 240 -2.83 -7.02 -6.30
CA LEU A 240 -3.09 -6.97 -7.74
C LEU A 240 -3.25 -8.41 -8.25
N PHE A 241 -4.39 -8.76 -8.83
CA PHE A 241 -4.58 -10.06 -9.45
C PHE A 241 -4.31 -9.98 -10.95
N ALA A 242 -3.10 -10.36 -11.34
CA ALA A 242 -2.64 -10.37 -12.72
C ALA A 242 -2.83 -11.78 -13.31
N THR A 243 -4.08 -12.13 -13.65
CA THR A 243 -4.41 -13.45 -14.21
C THR A 243 -3.52 -13.77 -15.41
N CYS A 244 -2.92 -14.93 -15.41
CA CYS A 244 -2.13 -15.46 -16.51
C CYS A 244 -2.80 -16.70 -17.10
N TYR A 245 -2.87 -16.76 -18.42
CA TYR A 245 -3.30 -17.95 -19.16
C TYR A 245 -2.11 -18.53 -19.92
N PRO A 246 -1.97 -19.86 -20.00
CA PRO A 246 -0.93 -20.47 -20.82
C PRO A 246 -1.20 -20.15 -22.30
N LEU A 247 -0.14 -19.82 -23.03
CA LEU A 247 -0.23 -19.46 -24.45
C LEU A 247 -0.79 -20.64 -25.29
N THR A 248 -0.38 -21.86 -24.95
CA THR A 248 -0.87 -23.10 -25.57
C THR A 248 -1.13 -24.15 -24.48
N PRO A 249 -1.78 -25.28 -24.80
CA PRO A 249 -1.93 -26.41 -23.88
C PRO A 249 -0.64 -27.23 -23.70
N ASP A 250 0.49 -26.77 -24.23
CA ASP A 250 1.79 -27.39 -23.99
C ASP A 250 2.12 -27.40 -22.49
N PRO A 251 2.61 -28.54 -21.93
CA PRO A 251 2.97 -28.63 -20.52
C PRO A 251 3.96 -27.57 -20.05
N GLU A 252 4.89 -27.12 -20.91
CA GLU A 252 5.85 -26.09 -20.58
C GLU A 252 5.17 -24.72 -20.40
N ASP A 253 4.23 -24.35 -21.29
CA ASP A 253 3.45 -23.12 -21.18
C ASP A 253 2.55 -23.14 -19.93
N VAL A 254 1.91 -24.27 -19.65
CA VAL A 254 1.06 -24.45 -18.46
C VAL A 254 1.89 -24.32 -17.18
N LEU A 255 3.09 -24.93 -17.14
CA LEU A 255 3.99 -24.84 -15.99
C LEU A 255 4.52 -23.42 -15.79
N ALA A 256 4.93 -22.74 -16.86
CA ALA A 256 5.39 -21.36 -16.79
C ALA A 256 4.30 -20.41 -16.26
N CYS A 257 3.06 -20.59 -16.75
CA CYS A 257 1.90 -19.84 -16.26
C CYS A 257 1.68 -20.09 -14.75
N GLN A 258 1.68 -21.36 -14.31
CA GLN A 258 1.52 -21.71 -12.90
C GLN A 258 2.62 -21.10 -12.02
N GLN A 259 3.87 -21.15 -12.45
CA GLN A 259 5.00 -20.57 -11.71
C GLN A 259 4.85 -19.05 -11.56
N ARG A 260 4.43 -18.37 -12.64
CA ARG A 260 4.14 -16.94 -12.59
C ARG A 260 3.00 -16.61 -11.62
N GLU A 261 1.90 -17.35 -11.69
CA GLU A 261 0.76 -17.19 -10.78
C GLU A 261 1.18 -17.37 -9.31
N GLN A 262 2.02 -18.34 -9.02
CA GLN A 262 2.53 -18.58 -7.68
C GLN A 262 3.29 -17.38 -7.11
N ILE A 263 4.14 -16.74 -7.91
CA ILE A 263 4.97 -15.62 -7.45
C ILE A 263 4.16 -14.32 -7.40
N VAL A 264 3.42 -14.02 -8.48
CA VAL A 264 2.77 -12.71 -8.63
C VAL A 264 1.46 -12.65 -7.85
N ASN A 265 0.62 -13.68 -7.92
CA ASN A 265 -0.73 -13.62 -7.36
C ASN A 265 -0.85 -14.28 -5.98
N TRP A 266 -0.12 -15.37 -5.71
CA TRP A 266 -0.38 -16.19 -4.52
C TRP A 266 0.63 -16.01 -3.39
N PHE A 267 1.88 -15.69 -3.68
CA PHE A 267 2.92 -15.63 -2.65
C PHE A 267 2.57 -14.69 -1.49
N CYS A 268 2.22 -13.46 -1.79
CA CYS A 268 1.89 -12.48 -0.74
C CYS A 268 0.64 -12.86 0.02
N SER A 269 -0.40 -13.34 -0.68
CA SER A 269 -1.63 -13.82 -0.07
C SER A 269 -1.38 -15.03 0.84
N ASP A 270 -0.57 -16.01 0.39
CA ASP A 270 -0.23 -17.17 1.21
C ASP A 270 0.46 -16.74 2.52
N VAL A 271 1.37 -15.77 2.45
CA VAL A 271 2.05 -15.27 3.66
C VAL A 271 1.07 -14.55 4.59
N GLN A 272 0.24 -13.64 4.06
CA GLN A 272 -0.67 -12.84 4.90
C GLN A 272 -1.87 -13.63 5.42
N VAL A 273 -2.39 -14.61 4.66
CA VAL A 273 -3.56 -15.40 5.05
C VAL A 273 -3.17 -16.63 5.88
N ARG A 274 -2.03 -17.26 5.58
CA ARG A 274 -1.60 -18.51 6.23
C ARG A 274 -0.50 -18.32 7.25
N GLY A 275 0.11 -17.15 7.32
CA GLY A 275 1.16 -16.82 8.27
C GLY A 275 2.49 -17.52 8.04
N ALA A 276 2.75 -18.02 6.84
CA ALA A 276 3.99 -18.74 6.53
C ALA A 276 4.36 -18.67 5.05
N TYR A 277 5.65 -18.74 4.78
CA TYR A 277 6.17 -18.82 3.42
C TYR A 277 5.79 -20.16 2.77
N PRO A 278 5.15 -20.17 1.60
CA PRO A 278 4.78 -21.40 0.90
C PRO A 278 6.01 -22.13 0.36
N SER A 279 5.88 -23.45 0.15
CA SER A 279 7.01 -24.29 -0.29
C SER A 279 7.59 -23.90 -1.65
N TYR A 280 6.75 -23.44 -2.58
CA TYR A 280 7.17 -23.07 -3.94
C TYR A 280 8.09 -21.85 -3.96
N ILE A 281 7.97 -20.90 -3.00
CA ILE A 281 8.82 -19.71 -2.96
C ILE A 281 10.29 -20.07 -2.62
N ARG A 282 10.50 -21.14 -1.84
CA ARG A 282 11.87 -21.59 -1.51
C ARG A 282 12.64 -22.02 -2.75
N ARG A 283 11.94 -22.68 -3.69
CA ARG A 283 12.53 -23.04 -4.98
C ARG A 283 12.87 -21.81 -5.78
N PHE A 284 11.92 -20.87 -5.91
CA PHE A 284 12.14 -19.61 -6.61
C PHE A 284 13.34 -18.85 -6.03
N PHE A 285 13.42 -18.69 -4.71
CA PHE A 285 14.55 -18.00 -4.07
C PHE A 285 15.88 -18.71 -4.31
N SER A 286 15.89 -20.05 -4.32
CA SER A 286 17.10 -20.82 -4.65
C SER A 286 17.55 -20.62 -6.08
N GLU A 287 16.62 -20.63 -7.05
CA GLU A 287 16.90 -20.44 -8.48
C GLU A 287 17.37 -19.01 -8.80
N HIS A 288 16.85 -18.00 -8.06
CA HIS A 288 17.19 -16.59 -8.22
C HIS A 288 18.28 -16.10 -7.25
N HIS A 289 18.90 -17.00 -6.47
CA HIS A 289 19.92 -16.67 -5.47
C HIS A 289 19.50 -15.62 -4.43
N ILE A 290 18.23 -15.61 -4.05
CA ILE A 290 17.65 -14.70 -3.06
C ILE A 290 17.79 -15.32 -1.68
N GLN A 291 18.34 -14.58 -0.72
CA GLN A 291 18.46 -14.96 0.69
C GLN A 291 17.73 -13.97 1.58
N ILE A 292 16.57 -14.35 2.08
CA ILE A 292 15.80 -13.51 3.01
C ILE A 292 16.38 -13.67 4.41
N LYS A 293 16.83 -12.56 4.98
CA LYS A 293 17.25 -12.48 6.36
C LYS A 293 16.00 -12.28 7.24
N MET A 294 15.60 -13.34 7.93
CA MET A 294 14.56 -13.28 8.96
C MET A 294 15.22 -13.06 10.33
N GLU A 295 14.66 -12.16 11.12
CA GLU A 295 15.08 -11.97 12.51
C GLU A 295 14.36 -12.98 13.42
N PRO A 296 14.94 -13.29 14.59
CA PRO A 296 14.28 -14.15 15.57
C PRO A 296 12.88 -13.64 15.94
N GLY A 297 11.87 -14.49 15.78
CA GLY A 297 10.46 -14.16 16.06
C GLY A 297 9.65 -13.77 14.83
N ASP A 298 10.25 -13.50 13.65
CA ASP A 298 9.51 -13.12 12.44
C ASP A 298 8.49 -14.20 12.03
N GLU A 299 8.88 -15.48 12.06
CA GLU A 299 7.96 -16.59 11.73
C GLU A 299 6.76 -16.68 12.70
N GLU A 300 6.98 -16.38 13.96
CA GLU A 300 5.91 -16.34 14.96
C GLU A 300 4.98 -15.15 14.74
N ILE A 301 5.55 -13.97 14.47
CA ILE A 301 4.79 -12.77 14.15
C ILE A 301 3.90 -13.00 12.91
N LEU A 302 4.44 -13.58 11.85
CA LEU A 302 3.66 -13.89 10.64
C LEU A 302 2.51 -14.84 10.94
N ARG A 303 2.76 -15.91 11.72
CA ARG A 303 1.76 -16.91 12.07
C ARG A 303 0.61 -16.35 12.92
N GLU A 304 0.91 -15.42 13.82
CA GLU A 304 -0.07 -14.81 14.73
C GLU A 304 -0.80 -13.61 14.12
N GLY A 305 -0.21 -12.98 13.12
CA GLY A 305 -0.73 -11.78 12.47
C GLY A 305 -1.41 -12.04 11.13
N THR A 306 -2.19 -13.12 11.00
CA THR A 306 -2.93 -13.43 9.76
C THR A 306 -4.17 -12.56 9.60
N VAL A 307 -4.48 -12.18 8.37
CA VAL A 307 -5.61 -11.30 8.04
C VAL A 307 -6.97 -12.01 8.12
N ASP A 308 -8.04 -11.22 8.30
CA ASP A 308 -9.42 -11.72 8.39
C ASP A 308 -10.07 -11.98 7.02
N PHE A 309 -9.63 -11.26 5.97
CA PHE A 309 -10.23 -11.36 4.64
C PHE A 309 -9.22 -11.02 3.55
N TYR A 310 -9.53 -11.50 2.35
CA TYR A 310 -8.73 -11.30 1.15
C TYR A 310 -9.44 -10.36 0.17
N THR A 311 -8.71 -9.42 -0.42
CA THR A 311 -9.20 -8.56 -1.50
C THR A 311 -8.20 -8.49 -2.65
N PHE A 312 -8.69 -8.14 -3.83
CA PHE A 312 -7.82 -7.97 -5.00
C PHE A 312 -8.34 -6.92 -5.97
N SER A 313 -7.40 -6.28 -6.66
CA SER A 313 -7.67 -5.49 -7.87
C SER A 313 -7.55 -6.39 -9.09
N TYR A 314 -8.50 -6.30 -10.01
CA TYR A 314 -8.45 -6.98 -11.30
C TYR A 314 -8.58 -5.96 -12.43
N TYR A 315 -7.57 -5.88 -13.28
CA TYR A 315 -7.52 -4.95 -14.40
C TYR A 315 -7.50 -5.66 -15.74
N MET A 316 -6.72 -6.74 -15.85
CA MET A 316 -6.49 -7.43 -17.10
C MET A 316 -6.04 -8.89 -16.88
N SER A 317 -6.15 -9.68 -17.91
CA SER A 317 -5.51 -10.98 -18.02
C SER A 317 -4.34 -10.91 -19.01
N ASN A 318 -3.38 -11.81 -18.84
CA ASN A 318 -2.18 -11.94 -19.67
C ASN A 318 -2.06 -13.37 -20.22
N CYS A 319 -1.48 -13.53 -21.38
CA CYS A 319 -1.14 -14.82 -21.99
C CYS A 319 0.23 -14.72 -22.70
#